data_9a98878ca712baa5e2eb77ec7468a0ff
#
_entry.id   9a98878ca712baa5e2eb77ec7468a0ff
#
_cell.length_a   1.000
_cell.length_b   1.000
_cell.length_c   1.000
_cell.angle_alpha   90.00
_cell.angle_beta   90.00
_cell.angle_gamma   90.00
#
_symmetry.space_group_name_H-M   'P 1'
#
loop_
_entity.id
_entity.type
_entity.pdbx_description
1 polymer ?
#
loop_
_entity_poly.entity_id
_entity_poly.type
_entity_poly.pdbx_seq_one_letter_code
_entity_poly.pdbx_strand_id
1 'polypeptide(L)'
;MTDLFVKICGLKTAHDVDVAVAAGADAVGFVFAPGSPRTVDAATARALVARVPDGVLTVGVFRGQPVGEVRRFAEESGVRGVQLHGEEGPEDFAALRAEGRTLLRATAEHVERCGEYGEDLLLLDAPDPGSGKPWNWGSADFTAPKGHWLLAGGLNAGNVREAVETTGAWGVDVSSGVERERGVKSPELIRAFIEAARGTSA
;
A
#
# COMPACT_ATOMS: atom_id res chain seq x y z
N MET A 1 7.36 -20.41 8.07
CA MET A 1 7.65 -19.04 7.56
C MET A 1 6.34 -18.29 7.64
N THR A 2 6.29 -17.14 8.31
CA THR A 2 5.10 -16.27 8.27
C THR A 2 4.88 -15.84 6.83
N ASP A 3 3.65 -16.00 6.32
CA ASP A 3 3.33 -15.56 4.97
C ASP A 3 3.61 -14.07 4.83
N LEU A 4 4.34 -13.68 3.78
CA LEU A 4 4.67 -12.29 3.47
C LEU A 4 3.37 -11.51 3.21
N PHE A 5 3.17 -10.37 3.87
CA PHE A 5 2.01 -9.51 3.63
C PHE A 5 2.14 -8.79 2.28
N VAL A 6 1.12 -8.90 1.42
CA VAL A 6 1.14 -8.34 0.06
C VAL A 6 -0.01 -7.35 -0.13
N LYS A 7 0.33 -6.09 -0.43
CA LYS A 7 -0.64 -5.03 -0.74
C LYS A 7 -0.55 -4.64 -2.22
N ILE A 8 -1.71 -4.58 -2.90
CA ILE A 8 -1.85 -4.08 -4.27
C ILE A 8 -2.54 -2.72 -4.22
N CYS A 9 -1.84 -1.66 -4.61
CA CYS A 9 -2.26 -0.29 -4.43
C CYS A 9 -2.72 0.39 -5.74
N GLY A 10 -3.71 1.29 -5.63
CA GLY A 10 -4.20 2.10 -6.75
C GLY A 10 -5.12 1.35 -7.71
N LEU A 11 -5.96 0.48 -7.19
CA LEU A 11 -6.99 -0.22 -7.96
C LEU A 11 -8.17 0.71 -8.27
N LYS A 12 -8.69 0.64 -9.50
CA LYS A 12 -9.80 1.49 -9.97
C LYS A 12 -10.96 0.73 -10.59
N THR A 13 -10.80 -0.55 -10.89
CA THR A 13 -11.83 -1.35 -11.55
C THR A 13 -12.22 -2.57 -10.72
N ALA A 14 -13.46 -3.03 -10.88
CA ALA A 14 -13.95 -4.25 -10.23
C ALA A 14 -13.11 -5.48 -10.63
N HIS A 15 -12.72 -5.55 -11.90
CA HIS A 15 -11.91 -6.65 -12.41
C HIS A 15 -10.53 -6.73 -11.73
N ASP A 16 -9.84 -5.59 -11.57
CA ASP A 16 -8.52 -5.55 -10.93
C ASP A 16 -8.60 -5.93 -9.45
N VAL A 17 -9.68 -5.50 -8.75
CA VAL A 17 -9.95 -5.88 -7.36
C VAL A 17 -10.16 -7.39 -7.25
N ASP A 18 -11.03 -7.96 -8.10
CA ASP A 18 -11.34 -9.40 -8.10
C ASP A 18 -10.07 -10.23 -8.35
N VAL A 19 -9.23 -9.78 -9.29
CA VAL A 19 -7.96 -10.45 -9.61
C VAL A 19 -6.99 -10.37 -8.44
N ALA A 20 -6.82 -9.22 -7.79
CA ALA A 20 -5.92 -9.06 -6.66
C ALA A 20 -6.36 -9.95 -5.47
N VAL A 21 -7.65 -9.95 -5.16
CA VAL A 21 -8.22 -10.79 -4.09
C VAL A 21 -8.07 -12.28 -4.41
N ALA A 22 -8.41 -12.70 -5.63
CA ALA A 22 -8.32 -14.11 -6.05
C ALA A 22 -6.86 -14.61 -6.11
N ALA A 23 -5.91 -13.73 -6.40
CA ALA A 23 -4.49 -14.05 -6.40
C ALA A 23 -3.88 -14.11 -4.98
N GLY A 24 -4.61 -13.69 -3.94
CA GLY A 24 -4.18 -13.78 -2.54
C GLY A 24 -3.52 -12.52 -2.00
N ALA A 25 -3.93 -11.33 -2.45
CA ALA A 25 -3.54 -10.08 -1.80
C ALA A 25 -4.12 -10.01 -0.37
N ASP A 26 -3.30 -9.55 0.61
CA ASP A 26 -3.73 -9.32 1.99
C ASP A 26 -4.36 -7.93 2.16
N ALA A 27 -4.00 -6.99 1.27
CA ALA A 27 -4.59 -5.66 1.24
C ALA A 27 -4.74 -5.12 -0.19
N VAL A 28 -5.76 -4.27 -0.37
CA VAL A 28 -5.98 -3.52 -1.62
C VAL A 28 -6.14 -2.03 -1.31
N GLY A 29 -5.51 -1.18 -2.12
CA GLY A 29 -5.48 0.26 -1.92
C GLY A 29 -6.25 1.06 -2.98
N PHE A 30 -7.02 2.07 -2.53
CA PHE A 30 -7.76 3.03 -3.33
C PHE A 30 -7.20 4.43 -3.09
N VAL A 31 -6.80 5.12 -4.14
CA VAL A 31 -6.13 6.43 -4.01
C VAL A 31 -7.18 7.53 -4.05
N PHE A 32 -7.20 8.36 -3.01
CA PHE A 32 -8.02 9.58 -2.92
C PHE A 32 -7.18 10.86 -3.10
N ALA A 33 -5.85 10.74 -3.11
CA ALA A 33 -4.94 11.87 -3.28
C ALA A 33 -5.18 12.59 -4.61
N PRO A 34 -5.35 13.92 -4.61
CA PRO A 34 -5.56 14.71 -5.82
C PRO A 34 -4.37 14.63 -6.77
N GLY A 35 -4.64 14.69 -8.08
CA GLY A 35 -3.59 14.72 -9.13
C GLY A 35 -2.93 13.37 -9.44
N SER A 36 -3.28 12.31 -8.74
CA SER A 36 -2.81 10.97 -9.07
C SER A 36 -3.61 10.38 -10.28
N PRO A 37 -2.96 9.71 -11.23
CA PRO A 37 -3.67 8.98 -12.29
C PRO A 37 -4.48 7.79 -11.76
N ARG A 38 -4.32 7.47 -10.48
CA ARG A 38 -4.97 6.35 -9.77
C ARG A 38 -6.13 6.81 -8.90
N THR A 39 -6.41 8.12 -8.85
CA THR A 39 -7.48 8.68 -8.00
C THR A 39 -8.85 8.14 -8.40
N VAL A 40 -9.63 7.77 -7.38
CA VAL A 40 -11.04 7.41 -7.48
C VAL A 40 -11.87 8.29 -6.54
N ASP A 41 -13.15 8.45 -6.82
CA ASP A 41 -14.09 9.08 -5.88
C ASP A 41 -14.61 8.08 -4.83
N ALA A 42 -15.23 8.60 -3.78
CA ALA A 42 -15.72 7.78 -2.67
C ALA A 42 -16.81 6.78 -3.10
N ALA A 43 -17.67 7.15 -4.06
CA ALA A 43 -18.73 6.27 -4.55
C ALA A 43 -18.16 5.08 -5.33
N THR A 44 -17.20 5.34 -6.21
CA THR A 44 -16.45 4.30 -6.92
C THR A 44 -15.72 3.39 -5.93
N ALA A 45 -14.98 3.97 -4.97
CA ALA A 45 -14.26 3.19 -3.96
C ALA A 45 -15.22 2.33 -3.14
N ARG A 46 -16.39 2.84 -2.73
CA ARG A 46 -17.42 2.09 -2.01
C ARG A 46 -17.89 0.86 -2.79
N ALA A 47 -18.13 1.01 -4.09
CA ALA A 47 -18.53 -0.10 -4.95
C ALA A 47 -17.43 -1.17 -5.06
N LEU A 48 -16.16 -0.76 -5.07
CA LEU A 48 -15.00 -1.64 -5.09
C LEU A 48 -14.77 -2.33 -3.74
N VAL A 49 -14.87 -1.60 -2.63
CA VAL A 49 -14.77 -2.12 -1.26
C VAL A 49 -15.78 -3.23 -1.00
N ALA A 50 -17.01 -3.09 -1.49
CA ALA A 50 -18.07 -4.10 -1.34
C ALA A 50 -17.74 -5.45 -2.00
N ARG A 51 -16.72 -5.51 -2.87
CA ARG A 51 -16.24 -6.76 -3.51
C ARG A 51 -15.14 -7.46 -2.71
N VAL A 52 -14.58 -6.79 -1.72
CA VAL A 52 -13.41 -7.29 -0.98
C VAL A 52 -13.88 -8.05 0.26
N PRO A 53 -13.49 -9.33 0.43
CA PRO A 53 -13.86 -10.11 1.61
C PRO A 53 -13.24 -9.54 2.89
N ASP A 54 -13.84 -9.87 4.04
CA ASP A 54 -13.42 -9.32 5.35
C ASP A 54 -11.97 -9.64 5.71
N GLY A 55 -11.43 -10.73 5.23
CA GLY A 55 -10.03 -11.13 5.46
C GLY A 55 -8.98 -10.30 4.71
N VAL A 56 -9.39 -9.46 3.74
CA VAL A 56 -8.48 -8.62 2.95
C VAL A 56 -8.67 -7.15 3.33
N LEU A 57 -7.61 -6.47 3.79
CA LEU A 57 -7.68 -5.08 4.23
C LEU A 57 -7.93 -4.12 3.05
N THR A 58 -8.97 -3.27 3.15
CA THR A 58 -9.20 -2.18 2.20
C THR A 58 -8.61 -0.89 2.73
N VAL A 59 -7.73 -0.23 1.95
CA VAL A 59 -6.95 0.94 2.39
C VAL A 59 -7.26 2.15 1.50
N GLY A 60 -7.71 3.25 2.09
CA GLY A 60 -7.77 4.55 1.44
C GLY A 60 -6.41 5.25 1.55
N VAL A 61 -5.86 5.72 0.43
CA VAL A 61 -4.56 6.41 0.37
C VAL A 61 -4.77 7.90 0.16
N PHE A 62 -4.21 8.69 1.06
CA PHE A 62 -4.35 10.15 1.13
C PHE A 62 -2.96 10.81 1.12
N ARG A 63 -2.89 12.08 0.70
CA ARG A 63 -1.66 12.86 0.67
C ARG A 63 -1.94 14.35 0.85
N GLY A 64 -1.60 14.88 2.02
CA GLY A 64 -1.73 16.31 2.32
C GLY A 64 -3.16 16.82 2.42
N GLN A 65 -4.14 15.93 2.59
CA GLN A 65 -5.54 16.30 2.76
C GLN A 65 -5.85 16.56 4.24
N PRO A 66 -6.70 17.56 4.57
CA PRO A 66 -7.12 17.79 5.94
C PRO A 66 -7.78 16.54 6.56
N VAL A 67 -7.52 16.25 7.83
CA VAL A 67 -8.05 15.09 8.56
C VAL A 67 -9.58 14.96 8.42
N GLY A 68 -10.31 16.06 8.43
CA GLY A 68 -11.77 16.05 8.24
C GLY A 68 -12.19 15.52 6.85
N GLU A 69 -11.40 15.78 5.82
CA GLU A 69 -11.63 15.25 4.49
C GLU A 69 -11.25 13.76 4.42
N VAL A 70 -10.12 13.37 5.03
CA VAL A 70 -9.72 11.96 5.15
C VAL A 70 -10.83 11.12 5.81
N ARG A 71 -11.38 11.62 6.93
CA ARG A 71 -12.50 10.97 7.64
C ARG A 71 -13.71 10.79 6.75
N ARG A 72 -14.13 11.88 6.10
CA ARG A 72 -15.30 11.85 5.21
C ARG A 72 -15.14 10.82 4.09
N PHE A 73 -14.02 10.82 3.39
CA PHE A 73 -13.76 9.84 2.33
C PHE A 73 -13.70 8.40 2.85
N ALA A 74 -13.04 8.19 4.00
CA ALA A 74 -12.94 6.87 4.61
C ALA A 74 -14.31 6.33 5.05
N GLU A 75 -15.20 7.19 5.58
CA GLU A 75 -16.56 6.84 5.97
C GLU A 75 -17.44 6.57 4.75
N GLU A 76 -17.45 7.48 3.76
CA GLU A 76 -18.25 7.35 2.54
C GLU A 76 -17.87 6.12 1.72
N SER A 77 -16.59 5.78 1.64
CA SER A 77 -16.09 4.62 0.88
C SER A 77 -16.16 3.31 1.65
N GLY A 78 -16.16 3.36 2.99
CA GLY A 78 -16.17 2.18 3.84
C GLY A 78 -14.82 1.45 3.92
N VAL A 79 -13.69 2.10 3.58
CA VAL A 79 -12.36 1.51 3.74
C VAL A 79 -12.06 1.26 5.21
N ARG A 80 -11.36 0.13 5.49
CA ARG A 80 -11.01 -0.31 6.85
C ARG A 80 -9.65 0.19 7.32
N GLY A 81 -8.82 0.66 6.41
CA GLY A 81 -7.52 1.27 6.69
C GLY A 81 -7.37 2.64 6.03
N VAL A 82 -6.55 3.48 6.65
CA VAL A 82 -6.17 4.81 6.15
C VAL A 82 -4.67 4.87 6.05
N GLN A 83 -4.15 5.15 4.86
CA GLN A 83 -2.74 5.40 4.61
C GLN A 83 -2.52 6.89 4.36
N LEU A 84 -1.68 7.51 5.19
CA LEU A 84 -1.20 8.87 4.98
C LEU A 84 0.18 8.80 4.30
N HIS A 85 0.34 9.51 3.18
CA HIS A 85 1.50 9.43 2.29
C HIS A 85 2.04 10.80 1.91
N GLY A 86 2.06 11.71 2.87
CA GLY A 86 2.54 13.08 2.74
C GLY A 86 3.39 13.48 3.94
N GLU A 87 3.25 14.75 4.32
CA GLU A 87 3.93 15.35 5.47
C GLU A 87 3.04 15.34 6.74
N GLU A 88 2.05 14.44 6.78
CA GLU A 88 1.14 14.32 7.92
C GLU A 88 1.91 13.93 9.19
N GLY A 89 1.65 14.64 10.28
CA GLY A 89 2.33 14.50 11.56
C GLY A 89 1.65 13.56 12.56
N PRO A 90 2.26 13.33 13.73
CA PRO A 90 1.70 12.46 14.78
C PRO A 90 0.29 12.87 15.23
N GLU A 91 -0.03 14.17 15.18
CA GLU A 91 -1.34 14.71 15.51
C GLU A 91 -2.44 14.26 14.54
N ASP A 92 -2.14 14.10 13.25
CA ASP A 92 -3.09 13.60 12.26
C ASP A 92 -3.42 12.13 12.53
N PHE A 93 -2.39 11.32 12.83
CA PHE A 93 -2.57 9.92 13.23
C PHE A 93 -3.37 9.80 14.52
N ALA A 94 -3.06 10.60 15.54
CA ALA A 94 -3.80 10.62 16.80
C ALA A 94 -5.28 10.99 16.58
N ALA A 95 -5.55 11.95 15.70
CA ALA A 95 -6.90 12.35 15.37
C ALA A 95 -7.70 11.24 14.65
N LEU A 96 -7.07 10.40 13.85
CA LEU A 96 -7.71 9.29 13.12
C LEU A 96 -7.83 8.01 13.95
N ARG A 97 -7.01 7.85 15.00
CA ARG A 97 -6.97 6.63 15.83
C ARG A 97 -8.31 6.28 16.49
N ALA A 98 -9.09 7.28 16.89
CA ALA A 98 -10.38 7.10 17.57
C ALA A 98 -11.45 6.37 16.71
N GLU A 99 -11.23 6.24 15.41
CA GLU A 99 -12.18 5.62 14.48
C GLU A 99 -12.04 4.10 14.35
N GLY A 100 -11.04 3.50 15.02
CA GLY A 100 -10.82 2.05 15.01
C GLY A 100 -10.36 1.47 13.67
N ARG A 101 -9.90 2.33 12.73
CA ARG A 101 -9.32 1.91 11.44
C ARG A 101 -7.85 1.56 11.60
N THR A 102 -7.35 0.65 10.77
CA THR A 102 -5.91 0.40 10.64
C THR A 102 -5.22 1.62 10.03
N LEU A 103 -4.22 2.15 10.70
CA LEU A 103 -3.47 3.32 10.24
C LEU A 103 -2.13 2.90 9.62
N LEU A 104 -1.85 3.40 8.42
CA LEU A 104 -0.61 3.18 7.70
C LEU A 104 0.12 4.51 7.52
N ARG A 105 1.39 4.57 7.91
CA ARG A 105 2.28 5.69 7.60
C ARG A 105 3.15 5.33 6.41
N ALA A 106 3.10 6.11 5.33
CA ALA A 106 4.01 5.95 4.20
C ALA A 106 5.03 7.09 4.18
N THR A 107 6.30 6.74 4.12
CA THR A 107 7.43 7.71 4.12
C THR A 107 8.60 7.18 3.30
N ALA A 108 9.44 8.10 2.81
CA ALA A 108 10.75 7.81 2.23
C ALA A 108 11.90 8.08 3.22
N GLU A 109 11.59 8.56 4.41
CA GLU A 109 12.58 8.88 5.43
C GLU A 109 12.99 7.64 6.22
N HIS A 110 14.18 7.70 6.82
CA HIS A 110 14.61 6.68 7.77
C HIS A 110 13.73 6.71 9.03
N VAL A 111 13.22 5.55 9.42
CA VAL A 111 12.38 5.33 10.60
C VAL A 111 12.95 4.14 11.38
N GLU A 112 13.15 4.28 12.69
CA GLU A 112 13.70 3.21 13.51
C GLU A 112 12.71 2.08 13.77
N ARG A 113 11.42 2.43 13.91
CA ARG A 113 10.36 1.47 14.21
C ARG A 113 9.00 1.91 13.67
N CYS A 114 8.15 0.95 13.36
CA CYS A 114 6.72 1.15 13.18
C CYS A 114 6.07 1.59 14.50
N GLY A 115 5.11 2.49 14.44
CA GLY A 115 4.33 2.97 15.59
C GLY A 115 4.82 4.30 16.19
N GLU A 116 5.82 4.97 15.61
CA GLU A 116 6.32 6.26 16.10
C GLU A 116 5.27 7.37 16.08
N TYR A 117 4.35 7.35 15.10
CA TYR A 117 3.20 8.26 15.01
C TYR A 117 1.90 7.62 15.48
N GLY A 118 1.96 6.41 16.03
CA GLY A 118 0.80 5.61 16.41
C GLY A 118 0.20 4.84 15.23
N GLU A 119 0.89 4.70 14.12
CA GLU A 119 0.49 3.83 13.01
C GLU A 119 0.60 2.35 13.38
N ASP A 120 -0.24 1.52 12.75
CA ASP A 120 -0.22 0.05 12.90
C ASP A 120 0.76 -0.60 11.92
N LEU A 121 0.91 0.01 10.74
CA LEU A 121 1.82 -0.43 9.67
C LEU A 121 2.63 0.76 9.16
N LEU A 122 3.92 0.52 8.95
CA LEU A 122 4.82 1.48 8.28
C LEU A 122 5.04 1.03 6.84
N LEU A 123 5.04 1.95 5.89
CA LEU A 123 5.38 1.71 4.49
C LEU A 123 6.58 2.58 4.12
N LEU A 124 7.69 1.94 3.76
CA LEU A 124 8.87 2.62 3.22
C LEU A 124 8.80 2.66 1.70
N ASP A 125 8.69 3.85 1.14
CA ASP A 125 8.65 4.09 -0.31
C ASP A 125 9.98 4.64 -0.82
N ALA A 126 10.14 4.65 -2.14
CA ALA A 126 11.25 5.32 -2.79
C ALA A 126 11.26 6.82 -2.49
N PRO A 127 12.43 7.49 -2.53
CA PRO A 127 12.53 8.95 -2.39
C PRO A 127 11.71 9.73 -3.44
N ASP A 128 11.41 9.12 -4.60
CA ASP A 128 10.53 9.65 -5.65
C ASP A 128 9.29 8.73 -5.80
N PRO A 129 8.27 8.88 -4.93
CA PRO A 129 7.13 7.97 -4.87
C PRO A 129 6.35 7.94 -6.18
N GLY A 130 5.99 6.74 -6.63
CA GLY A 130 5.21 6.53 -7.84
C GLY A 130 5.98 6.66 -9.15
N SER A 131 7.30 6.89 -9.13
CA SER A 131 8.18 6.91 -10.31
C SER A 131 8.34 5.54 -10.95
N GLY A 132 8.11 4.46 -10.19
CA GLY A 132 8.34 3.09 -10.60
C GLY A 132 9.82 2.70 -10.65
N LYS A 133 10.72 3.58 -10.19
CA LYS A 133 12.16 3.28 -10.14
C LYS A 133 12.50 2.59 -8.84
N PRO A 134 13.24 1.45 -8.88
CA PRO A 134 13.79 0.85 -7.67
C PRO A 134 14.74 1.84 -6.99
N TRP A 135 14.67 1.91 -5.67
CA TRP A 135 15.67 2.60 -4.88
C TRP A 135 16.66 1.60 -4.28
N ASN A 136 17.78 2.08 -3.76
CA ASN A 136 18.88 1.21 -3.35
C ASN A 136 18.63 0.62 -1.93
N TRP A 137 17.65 -0.28 -1.79
CA TRP A 137 17.40 -1.03 -0.55
C TRP A 137 18.52 -2.00 -0.18
N GLY A 138 19.43 -2.31 -1.11
CA GLY A 138 20.62 -3.15 -0.87
C GLY A 138 21.86 -2.35 -0.47
N SER A 139 21.74 -1.04 -0.17
CA SER A 139 22.89 -0.25 0.28
C SER A 139 23.31 -0.67 1.69
N ALA A 140 24.63 -0.55 1.96
CA ALA A 140 25.19 -0.78 3.30
C ALA A 140 24.60 0.14 4.38
N ASP A 141 24.01 1.26 3.98
CA ASP A 141 23.40 2.25 4.87
C ASP A 141 21.92 1.98 5.16
N PHE A 142 21.32 0.98 4.48
CA PHE A 142 19.93 0.63 4.75
C PHE A 142 19.81 -0.10 6.09
N THR A 143 18.97 0.43 6.96
CA THR A 143 18.60 -0.21 8.23
C THR A 143 17.10 -0.46 8.24
N ALA A 144 16.70 -1.73 8.33
CA ALA A 144 15.31 -2.12 8.37
C ALA A 144 14.64 -1.62 9.67
N PRO A 145 13.45 -1.00 9.59
CA PRO A 145 12.66 -0.66 10.77
C PRO A 145 12.29 -1.89 11.59
N LYS A 146 12.10 -1.68 12.89
CA LYS A 146 11.52 -2.71 13.78
C LYS A 146 10.00 -2.71 13.67
N GLY A 147 9.37 -3.89 13.76
CA GLY A 147 7.91 -4.04 13.73
C GLY A 147 7.36 -4.41 12.36
N HIS A 148 6.08 -4.13 12.14
CA HIS A 148 5.40 -4.47 10.88
C HIS A 148 5.57 -3.34 9.85
N TRP A 149 6.42 -3.58 8.87
CA TRP A 149 6.65 -2.61 7.81
C TRP A 149 6.62 -3.25 6.43
N LEU A 150 6.17 -2.48 5.46
CA LEU A 150 6.08 -2.87 4.06
C LEU A 150 7.16 -2.13 3.26
N LEU A 151 7.82 -2.88 2.38
CA LEU A 151 8.70 -2.30 1.36
C LEU A 151 7.87 -1.88 0.16
N ALA A 152 8.09 -0.67 -0.33
CA ALA A 152 7.49 -0.13 -1.54
C ALA A 152 8.55 0.53 -2.44
N GLY A 153 8.10 1.12 -3.56
CA GLY A 153 8.98 1.85 -4.49
C GLY A 153 9.69 0.97 -5.50
N GLY A 154 9.20 0.98 -6.74
CA GLY A 154 9.82 0.30 -7.87
C GLY A 154 9.77 -1.23 -7.85
N LEU A 155 8.97 -1.83 -6.96
CA LEU A 155 8.79 -3.28 -6.92
C LEU A 155 7.99 -3.78 -8.14
N ASN A 156 8.36 -4.97 -8.61
CA ASN A 156 7.68 -5.74 -9.65
C ASN A 156 7.98 -7.23 -9.47
N ALA A 157 7.37 -8.10 -10.28
CA ALA A 157 7.54 -9.54 -10.18
C ALA A 157 9.01 -10.02 -10.34
N GLY A 158 9.83 -9.23 -11.07
CA GLY A 158 11.24 -9.60 -11.32
C GLY A 158 12.20 -9.27 -10.17
N ASN A 159 11.80 -8.41 -9.21
CA ASN A 159 12.70 -7.95 -8.14
C ASN A 159 12.15 -8.10 -6.73
N VAL A 160 10.86 -8.37 -6.55
CA VAL A 160 10.22 -8.39 -5.22
C VAL A 160 10.85 -9.43 -4.29
N ARG A 161 11.20 -10.60 -4.79
CA ARG A 161 11.80 -11.66 -3.98
C ARG A 161 13.16 -11.27 -3.43
N GLU A 162 14.05 -10.81 -4.32
CA GLU A 162 15.38 -10.31 -3.94
C GLU A 162 15.27 -9.14 -2.95
N ALA A 163 14.33 -8.22 -3.19
CA ALA A 163 14.11 -7.10 -2.31
C ALA A 163 13.70 -7.53 -0.89
N VAL A 164 12.81 -8.51 -0.75
CA VAL A 164 12.39 -9.07 0.54
C VAL A 164 13.53 -9.82 1.22
N GLU A 165 14.26 -10.66 0.49
CA GLU A 165 15.41 -11.42 1.02
C GLU A 165 16.53 -10.48 1.52
N THR A 166 16.75 -9.37 0.81
CA THR A 166 17.78 -8.38 1.17
C THR A 166 17.39 -7.54 2.37
N THR A 167 16.13 -7.10 2.45
CA THR A 167 15.68 -6.13 3.46
C THR A 167 15.07 -6.76 4.69
N GLY A 168 14.61 -8.00 4.61
CA GLY A 168 13.83 -8.65 5.66
C GLY A 168 12.47 -8.01 5.90
N ALA A 169 11.88 -7.37 4.87
CA ALA A 169 10.57 -6.72 4.98
C ALA A 169 9.49 -7.71 5.45
N TRP A 170 8.61 -7.25 6.36
CA TRP A 170 7.45 -8.00 6.82
C TRP A 170 6.38 -8.14 5.73
N GLY A 171 6.31 -7.15 4.83
CA GLY A 171 5.39 -7.15 3.71
C GLY A 171 5.87 -6.28 2.56
N VAL A 172 5.10 -6.25 1.48
CA VAL A 172 5.38 -5.46 0.28
C VAL A 172 4.15 -4.71 -0.20
N ASP A 173 4.36 -3.53 -0.79
CA ASP A 173 3.33 -2.75 -1.47
C ASP A 173 3.76 -2.47 -2.91
N VAL A 174 2.85 -2.70 -3.85
CA VAL A 174 3.10 -2.42 -5.26
C VAL A 174 1.98 -1.60 -5.86
N SER A 175 2.36 -0.62 -6.69
CA SER A 175 1.40 0.13 -7.49
C SER A 175 1.79 0.13 -8.98
N SER A 176 2.81 0.89 -9.38
CA SER A 176 3.22 1.02 -10.79
C SER A 176 3.77 -0.29 -11.38
N GLY A 177 4.43 -1.14 -10.59
CA GLY A 177 5.02 -2.39 -11.07
C GLY A 177 4.02 -3.46 -11.54
N VAL A 178 2.72 -3.22 -11.33
CA VAL A 178 1.63 -4.07 -11.84
C VAL A 178 0.72 -3.30 -12.82
N GLU A 179 1.26 -2.26 -13.46
CA GLU A 179 0.57 -1.46 -14.46
C GLU A 179 1.12 -1.76 -15.86
N ARG A 180 0.23 -1.88 -16.85
CA ARG A 180 0.60 -1.94 -18.27
C ARG A 180 0.90 -0.56 -18.84
N GLU A 181 0.25 0.47 -18.31
CA GLU A 181 0.47 1.88 -18.57
C GLU A 181 0.10 2.68 -17.33
N ARG A 182 0.62 3.90 -17.19
CA ARG A 182 0.46 4.71 -15.99
C ARG A 182 -1.00 4.85 -15.53
N GLY A 183 -1.32 4.29 -14.38
CA GLY A 183 -2.67 4.31 -13.78
C GLY A 183 -3.62 3.25 -14.32
N VAL A 184 -3.16 2.30 -15.15
CA VAL A 184 -3.95 1.18 -15.66
C VAL A 184 -3.30 -0.15 -15.28
N LYS A 185 -3.95 -0.91 -14.42
CA LYS A 185 -3.42 -2.21 -13.96
C LYS A 185 -3.45 -3.26 -15.06
N SER A 186 -2.58 -4.29 -14.93
CA SER A 186 -2.63 -5.53 -15.69
C SER A 186 -2.95 -6.67 -14.75
N PRO A 187 -4.03 -7.41 -14.99
CA PRO A 187 -4.37 -8.62 -14.25
C PRO A 187 -3.25 -9.66 -14.23
N GLU A 188 -2.50 -9.77 -15.32
CA GLU A 188 -1.37 -10.70 -15.45
C GLU A 188 -0.22 -10.27 -14.53
N LEU A 189 0.12 -8.97 -14.52
CA LEU A 189 1.19 -8.45 -13.66
C LEU A 189 0.81 -8.50 -12.17
N ILE A 190 -0.47 -8.31 -11.82
CA ILE A 190 -0.95 -8.49 -10.44
C ILE A 190 -0.70 -9.93 -9.98
N ARG A 191 -1.12 -10.93 -10.77
CA ARG A 191 -0.91 -12.34 -10.43
C ARG A 191 0.58 -12.68 -10.33
N ALA A 192 1.36 -12.29 -11.34
CA ALA A 192 2.80 -12.55 -11.37
C ALA A 192 3.54 -11.92 -10.18
N PHE A 193 3.14 -10.73 -9.75
CA PHE A 193 3.72 -10.08 -8.57
C PHE A 193 3.43 -10.84 -7.28
N ILE A 194 2.17 -11.21 -7.05
CA ILE A 194 1.76 -11.95 -5.83
C ILE A 194 2.44 -13.32 -5.79
N GLU A 195 2.47 -14.03 -6.92
CA GLU A 195 3.15 -15.32 -7.05
C GLU A 195 4.65 -15.21 -6.74
N ALA A 196 5.35 -14.23 -7.34
CA ALA A 196 6.75 -13.99 -7.07
C ALA A 196 7.01 -13.61 -5.60
N ALA A 197 6.17 -12.77 -5.01
CA ALA A 197 6.26 -12.36 -3.61
C ALA A 197 6.08 -13.54 -2.63
N ARG A 198 5.14 -14.44 -2.93
CA ARG A 198 4.87 -15.65 -2.12
C ARG A 198 5.91 -16.75 -2.29
N GLY A 199 6.73 -16.69 -3.33
CA GLY A 199 7.70 -17.75 -3.65
C GLY A 199 7.07 -19.05 -4.11
N THR A 200 5.82 -19.03 -4.55
CA THR A 200 5.13 -20.13 -5.20
C THR A 200 5.51 -20.10 -6.68
N SER A 201 6.47 -20.93 -7.10
CA SER A 201 6.68 -21.19 -8.53
C SER A 201 5.54 -22.09 -9.02
N ALA A 202 4.97 -21.76 -10.18
CA ALA A 202 4.01 -22.61 -10.89
C ALA A 202 4.63 -23.92 -11.31
#